data_888df90a1fe3fb8d7b6de26f47477c09
#
_entry.id   888df90a1fe3fb8d7b6de26f47477c09
#
_cell.length_a   1.000
_cell.length_b   1.000
_cell.length_c   1.000
_cell.angle_alpha   90.00
_cell.angle_beta   90.00
_cell.angle_gamma   90.00
#
_symmetry.space_group_name_H-M   'P 1'
#
loop_
_entity.id
_entity.type
_entity.pdbx_description
1 polymer ?
#
loop_
_entity_poly.entity_id
_entity_poly.type
_entity_poly.pdbx_seq_one_letter_code
_entity_poly.pdbx_strand_id
1 'polypeptide(L)'
;HYGRICPIETPEGPNIGLINSLATYCRVNKFGYIESPYKKVLNGKVTSEIKYLSAIEEEKFTIAQANSKLNEDGSFVEELVACRKNLNFELSNRDNIDFIDVSPKQLVSVAAALIPFLENDDANRALMGSNMMRQAVPLLKPESPLVGTGIESDVALDSGVTIVAKRNGIVDKIDGKRIVVKATEVTDLSQSAVDIYNLSKFQRSNQNTCINQKPLVKVGDKIKKGDIIADGPATK
;
A
#
# COMPACT_ATOMS: atom_id res chain seq x y z
N HIS A 1 18.82 -1.67 3.23
CA HIS A 1 17.61 -0.97 3.69
C HIS A 1 16.75 -0.46 2.53
N TYR A 2 17.37 0.03 1.43
CA TYR A 2 16.67 0.69 0.33
C TYR A 2 15.49 -0.14 -0.22
N GLY A 3 14.29 0.41 -0.12
CA GLY A 3 13.06 -0.27 -0.56
C GLY A 3 12.63 -1.48 0.27
N ARG A 4 13.28 -1.77 1.40
CA ARG A 4 12.99 -2.93 2.26
C ARG A 4 12.64 -2.52 3.68
N ILE A 5 13.44 -1.65 4.28
CA ILE A 5 13.24 -1.16 5.64
C ILE A 5 13.14 0.37 5.58
N CYS A 6 12.11 0.93 6.21
CA CYS A 6 11.92 2.37 6.27
C CYS A 6 13.07 3.05 7.03
N PRO A 7 13.70 4.09 6.48
CA PRO A 7 14.77 4.82 7.16
C PRO A 7 14.26 5.81 8.22
N ILE A 8 12.95 6.07 8.26
CA ILE A 8 12.33 7.11 9.09
C ILE A 8 11.56 6.47 10.27
N GLU A 9 10.71 5.48 10.00
CA GLU A 9 9.79 4.95 11.01
C GLU A 9 10.51 4.01 11.99
N THR A 10 10.71 4.49 13.21
CA THR A 10 11.24 3.73 14.35
C THR A 10 10.64 4.32 15.64
N PRO A 11 10.51 3.55 16.74
CA PRO A 11 10.08 4.11 18.01
C PRO A 11 11.00 5.22 18.52
N GLU A 12 10.45 6.14 19.28
CA GLU A 12 11.20 7.10 20.08
C GLU A 12 11.57 6.46 21.42
N GLY A 13 12.79 6.72 21.89
CA GLY A 13 13.26 6.23 23.19
C GLY A 13 14.27 5.10 23.11
N PRO A 14 14.34 4.19 24.11
CA PRO A 14 15.40 3.18 24.24
C PRO A 14 15.49 2.22 23.05
N ASN A 15 14.37 1.97 22.37
CA ASN A 15 14.26 1.04 21.25
C ASN A 15 14.48 1.71 19.87
N ILE A 16 14.95 2.94 19.84
CA ILE A 16 15.22 3.65 18.59
C ILE A 16 16.23 2.87 17.72
N GLY A 17 15.88 2.65 16.45
CA GLY A 17 16.72 1.91 15.50
C GLY A 17 16.75 0.40 15.70
N LEU A 18 16.22 -0.13 16.82
CA LEU A 18 16.14 -1.57 17.10
C LEU A 18 14.85 -2.19 16.57
N ILE A 19 13.75 -1.46 16.61
CA ILE A 19 12.47 -1.86 16.04
C ILE A 19 12.26 -1.06 14.76
N ASN A 20 12.17 -1.75 13.63
CA ASN A 20 12.05 -1.15 12.31
C ASN A 20 10.74 -1.57 11.64
N SER A 21 10.28 -0.76 10.68
CA SER A 21 9.11 -1.03 9.87
C SER A 21 9.52 -1.39 8.45
N LEU A 22 8.77 -2.29 7.83
CA LEU A 22 8.95 -2.64 6.42
C LEU A 22 8.58 -1.46 5.52
N ALA A 23 9.30 -1.32 4.42
CA ALA A 23 8.97 -0.35 3.39
C ALA A 23 7.70 -0.75 2.63
N THR A 24 7.02 0.24 2.06
CA THR A 24 5.85 0.03 1.20
C THR A 24 6.22 -0.84 0.00
N TYR A 25 5.34 -1.74 -0.42
CA TYR A 25 5.49 -2.68 -1.55
C TYR A 25 6.55 -3.79 -1.36
N CYS A 26 7.35 -3.79 -0.30
CA CYS A 26 8.23 -4.92 -0.05
C CYS A 26 7.46 -6.15 0.41
N ARG A 27 8.02 -7.31 0.20
CA ARG A 27 7.48 -8.59 0.66
C ARG A 27 8.58 -9.48 1.22
N VAL A 28 8.18 -10.44 2.04
CA VAL A 28 9.08 -11.48 2.53
C VAL A 28 8.89 -12.72 1.65
N ASN A 29 9.97 -13.24 1.10
CA ASN A 29 9.92 -14.44 0.28
C ASN A 29 9.84 -15.71 1.15
N LYS A 30 9.67 -16.88 0.50
CA LYS A 30 9.55 -18.18 1.17
C LYS A 30 10.79 -18.59 1.99
N PHE A 31 11.92 -17.94 1.79
CA PHE A 31 13.16 -18.16 2.53
C PHE A 31 13.39 -17.17 3.67
N GLY A 32 12.49 -16.20 3.86
CA GLY A 32 12.60 -15.17 4.88
C GLY A 32 13.37 -13.92 4.46
N TYR A 33 13.81 -13.79 3.21
CA TYR A 33 14.46 -12.57 2.71
C TYR A 33 13.43 -11.52 2.28
N ILE A 34 13.74 -10.26 2.55
CA ILE A 34 12.90 -9.12 2.12
C ILE A 34 13.27 -8.77 0.68
N GLU A 35 12.25 -8.73 -0.18
CA GLU A 35 12.35 -8.38 -1.59
C GLU A 35 11.61 -7.07 -1.87
N SER A 36 12.16 -6.27 -2.79
CA SER A 36 11.56 -5.02 -3.27
C SER A 36 11.18 -5.15 -4.75
N PRO A 37 10.06 -4.52 -5.20
CA PRO A 37 9.63 -4.57 -6.58
C PRO A 37 10.37 -3.55 -7.44
N TYR A 38 10.70 -3.95 -8.67
CA TYR A 38 11.30 -3.11 -9.69
C TYR A 38 10.67 -3.40 -11.05
N LYS A 39 10.50 -2.36 -11.88
CA LYS A 39 10.08 -2.52 -13.28
C LYS A 39 11.29 -2.77 -14.14
N LYS A 40 11.19 -3.75 -15.03
CA LYS A 40 12.26 -4.10 -15.95
C LYS A 40 12.39 -3.07 -17.07
N VAL A 41 13.63 -2.72 -17.41
CA VAL A 41 13.96 -1.85 -18.54
C VAL A 41 14.58 -2.69 -19.65
N LEU A 42 14.15 -2.49 -20.88
CA LEU A 42 14.71 -3.13 -22.06
C LEU A 42 15.05 -2.07 -23.11
N ASN A 43 16.31 -2.00 -23.50
CA ASN A 43 16.80 -1.04 -24.52
C ASN A 43 16.35 0.42 -24.22
N GLY A 44 16.55 0.88 -22.98
CA GLY A 44 16.17 2.23 -22.55
C GLY A 44 14.67 2.50 -22.45
N LYS A 45 13.82 1.45 -22.50
CA LYS A 45 12.37 1.56 -22.39
C LYS A 45 11.86 0.76 -21.18
N VAL A 46 11.04 1.40 -20.35
CA VAL A 46 10.42 0.80 -19.16
C VAL A 46 9.27 -0.12 -19.61
N THR A 47 9.28 -1.35 -19.10
CA THR A 47 8.22 -2.32 -19.34
C THR A 47 7.23 -2.37 -18.17
N SER A 48 6.08 -3.00 -18.38
CA SER A 48 5.10 -3.27 -17.30
C SER A 48 5.47 -4.48 -16.43
N GLU A 49 6.54 -5.21 -16.78
CA GLU A 49 6.98 -6.39 -16.03
C GLU A 49 7.61 -5.96 -14.69
N ILE A 50 7.03 -6.43 -13.58
CA ILE A 50 7.53 -6.18 -12.23
C ILE A 50 8.26 -7.42 -11.74
N LYS A 51 9.52 -7.26 -11.33
CA LYS A 51 10.32 -8.29 -10.70
C LYS A 51 10.66 -7.90 -9.28
N TYR A 52 10.49 -8.85 -8.35
CA TYR A 52 10.94 -8.69 -6.97
C TYR A 52 12.37 -9.17 -6.85
N LEU A 53 13.24 -8.33 -6.30
CA LEU A 53 14.65 -8.61 -6.13
C LEU A 53 15.02 -8.56 -4.64
N SER A 54 15.82 -9.53 -4.20
CA SER A 54 16.51 -9.46 -2.91
C SER A 54 17.71 -8.50 -2.99
N ALA A 55 18.25 -8.10 -1.84
CA ALA A 55 19.40 -7.19 -1.81
C ALA A 55 20.63 -7.74 -2.55
N ILE A 56 20.87 -9.06 -2.46
CA ILE A 56 22.00 -9.74 -3.11
C ILE A 56 21.83 -9.77 -4.64
N GLU A 57 20.61 -9.93 -5.12
CA GLU A 57 20.30 -9.89 -6.56
C GLU A 57 20.39 -8.48 -7.10
N GLU A 58 19.95 -7.49 -6.33
CA GLU A 58 19.94 -6.08 -6.69
C GLU A 58 21.35 -5.52 -6.99
N GLU A 59 22.37 -5.96 -6.25
CA GLU A 59 23.75 -5.51 -6.45
C GLU A 59 24.27 -5.72 -7.88
N LYS A 60 23.73 -6.69 -8.60
CA LYS A 60 24.16 -7.05 -9.95
C LYS A 60 23.63 -6.11 -11.04
N PHE A 61 22.63 -5.30 -10.70
CA PHE A 61 21.87 -4.51 -11.66
C PHE A 61 22.04 -3.01 -11.46
N THR A 62 21.90 -2.27 -12.56
CA THR A 62 21.82 -0.82 -12.56
C THR A 62 20.36 -0.41 -12.50
N ILE A 63 19.94 0.30 -11.42
CA ILE A 63 18.56 0.62 -11.13
C ILE A 63 18.35 2.14 -11.18
N ALA A 64 17.48 2.60 -12.06
CA ALA A 64 17.12 4.02 -12.16
C ALA A 64 16.14 4.42 -11.04
N GLN A 65 16.17 5.68 -10.66
CA GLN A 65 15.25 6.23 -9.67
C GLN A 65 13.84 6.43 -10.28
N ALA A 66 12.80 6.28 -9.46
CA ALA A 66 11.41 6.42 -9.89
C ALA A 66 11.02 7.82 -10.39
N ASN A 67 11.78 8.86 -10.02
CA ASN A 67 11.55 10.24 -10.44
C ASN A 67 12.18 10.58 -11.81
N SER A 68 12.84 9.62 -12.46
CA SER A 68 13.40 9.80 -13.81
C SER A 68 12.28 10.15 -14.81
N LYS A 69 12.54 11.15 -15.65
CA LYS A 69 11.55 11.60 -16.65
C LYS A 69 11.43 10.56 -17.76
N LEU A 70 10.20 10.16 -18.03
CA LEU A 70 9.86 9.21 -19.08
C LEU A 70 8.98 9.90 -20.13
N ASN A 71 9.13 9.51 -21.41
CA ASN A 71 8.24 9.85 -22.48
C ASN A 71 6.93 9.04 -22.37
N GLU A 72 5.92 9.39 -23.17
CA GLU A 72 4.64 8.65 -23.23
C GLU A 72 4.81 7.19 -23.66
N ASP A 73 5.84 6.89 -24.43
CA ASP A 73 6.19 5.54 -24.88
C ASP A 73 6.98 4.72 -23.85
N GLY A 74 7.30 5.31 -22.67
CA GLY A 74 8.05 4.69 -21.59
C GLY A 74 9.58 4.74 -21.75
N SER A 75 10.10 5.46 -22.74
CA SER A 75 11.56 5.66 -22.91
C SER A 75 12.06 6.79 -22.01
N PHE A 76 13.32 6.74 -21.58
CA PHE A 76 13.95 7.82 -20.83
C PHE A 76 14.15 9.05 -21.72
N VAL A 77 13.81 10.23 -21.19
CA VAL A 77 14.01 11.52 -21.86
C VAL A 77 15.47 11.89 -21.89
N GLU A 78 16.16 11.68 -20.78
CA GLU A 78 17.56 12.07 -20.59
C GLU A 78 18.48 10.92 -21.02
N GLU A 79 19.62 11.26 -21.62
CA GLU A 79 20.64 10.29 -22.02
C GLU A 79 21.40 9.73 -20.81
N LEU A 80 21.66 10.61 -19.81
CA LEU A 80 22.27 10.26 -18.54
C LEU A 80 21.23 10.30 -17.44
N VAL A 81 20.97 9.16 -16.82
CA VAL A 81 19.94 8.96 -15.79
C VAL A 81 20.60 8.68 -14.45
N ALA A 82 20.07 9.26 -13.38
CA ALA A 82 20.50 8.98 -12.02
C ALA A 82 20.10 7.53 -11.63
N CYS A 83 21.12 6.74 -11.35
CA CYS A 83 21.00 5.32 -11.07
C CYS A 83 21.69 4.92 -9.78
N ARG A 84 21.33 3.75 -9.28
CA ARG A 84 21.99 3.08 -8.16
C ARG A 84 22.62 1.79 -8.67
N LYS A 85 23.90 1.60 -8.38
CA LYS A 85 24.66 0.39 -8.68
C LYS A 85 25.66 0.10 -7.56
N ASN A 86 25.71 -1.14 -7.09
CA ASN A 86 26.62 -1.54 -5.99
C ASN A 86 26.56 -0.57 -4.79
N LEU A 87 25.35 -0.18 -4.37
CA LEU A 87 25.07 0.76 -3.25
C LEU A 87 25.58 2.21 -3.49
N ASN A 88 26.16 2.52 -4.65
CA ASN A 88 26.58 3.87 -5.02
C ASN A 88 25.56 4.51 -5.95
N PHE A 89 25.44 5.85 -5.83
CA PHE A 89 24.64 6.65 -6.77
C PHE A 89 25.56 7.16 -7.87
N GLU A 90 25.20 6.88 -9.11
CA GLU A 90 25.96 7.29 -10.29
C GLU A 90 25.01 7.74 -11.41
N LEU A 91 25.57 8.49 -12.38
CA LEU A 91 24.87 8.77 -13.62
C LEU A 91 25.26 7.69 -14.63
N SER A 92 24.28 7.00 -15.19
CA SER A 92 24.48 5.95 -16.18
C SER A 92 23.74 6.25 -17.46
N ASN A 93 24.26 5.76 -18.59
CA ASN A 93 23.58 5.88 -19.87
C ASN A 93 22.29 5.04 -19.83
N ARG A 94 21.20 5.58 -20.40
CA ARG A 94 19.88 4.94 -20.44
C ARG A 94 19.89 3.50 -20.97
N ASP A 95 20.83 3.17 -21.88
CA ASP A 95 20.92 1.84 -22.48
C ASP A 95 21.52 0.79 -21.52
N ASN A 96 22.20 1.24 -20.47
CA ASN A 96 22.81 0.38 -19.45
C ASN A 96 21.94 0.19 -18.20
N ILE A 97 20.69 0.64 -18.24
CA ILE A 97 19.74 0.53 -17.13
C ILE A 97 18.99 -0.79 -17.24
N ASP A 98 19.04 -1.59 -16.18
CA ASP A 98 18.34 -2.90 -16.11
C ASP A 98 16.94 -2.78 -15.53
N PHE A 99 16.77 -1.94 -14.51
CA PHE A 99 15.53 -1.77 -13.78
C PHE A 99 15.28 -0.30 -13.40
N ILE A 100 14.04 0.01 -13.06
CA ILE A 100 13.62 1.29 -12.48
C ILE A 100 12.76 1.04 -11.25
N ASP A 101 12.88 1.89 -10.24
CA ASP A 101 11.99 1.87 -9.07
C ASP A 101 10.52 2.02 -9.48
N VAL A 102 9.63 1.31 -8.82
CA VAL A 102 8.18 1.34 -9.14
C VAL A 102 7.56 2.68 -8.77
N SER A 103 7.93 3.22 -7.60
CA SER A 103 7.42 4.48 -7.07
C SER A 103 8.40 5.05 -6.04
N PRO A 104 8.47 6.38 -5.87
CA PRO A 104 9.24 6.99 -4.78
C PRO A 104 8.78 6.53 -3.40
N LYS A 105 7.50 6.18 -3.24
CA LYS A 105 6.90 5.71 -1.99
C LYS A 105 7.46 4.38 -1.50
N GLN A 106 8.10 3.60 -2.37
CA GLN A 106 8.69 2.31 -1.99
C GLN A 106 9.89 2.42 -1.02
N LEU A 107 10.43 3.61 -0.82
CA LEU A 107 11.58 3.82 0.08
C LEU A 107 11.17 3.86 1.55
N VAL A 108 9.94 4.24 1.84
CA VAL A 108 9.43 4.53 3.17
C VAL A 108 8.31 3.56 3.55
N SER A 109 8.01 3.47 4.84
CA SER A 109 6.87 2.69 5.34
C SER A 109 5.54 3.31 4.95
N VAL A 110 4.44 2.57 5.16
CA VAL A 110 3.08 3.05 4.92
C VAL A 110 2.78 4.31 5.74
N ALA A 111 3.17 4.34 7.02
CA ALA A 111 2.96 5.52 7.87
C ALA A 111 3.71 6.74 7.32
N ALA A 112 4.97 6.60 6.98
CA ALA A 112 5.74 7.70 6.40
C ALA A 112 5.21 8.11 5.00
N ALA A 113 4.72 7.17 4.20
CA ALA A 113 4.13 7.46 2.89
C ALA A 113 2.80 8.24 2.95
N LEU A 114 2.14 8.28 4.11
CA LEU A 114 0.95 9.07 4.37
C LEU A 114 1.24 10.54 4.74
N ILE A 115 2.50 10.92 4.94
CA ILE A 115 2.90 12.30 5.26
C ILE A 115 2.95 13.13 3.98
N PRO A 116 2.08 14.14 3.82
CA PRO A 116 2.15 15.03 2.66
C PRO A 116 3.45 15.85 2.67
N PHE A 117 4.06 16.05 1.51
CA PHE A 117 5.31 16.81 1.34
C PHE A 117 6.49 16.28 2.17
N LEU A 118 6.56 14.97 2.38
CA LEU A 118 7.58 14.31 3.18
C LEU A 118 9.02 14.69 2.74
N GLU A 119 9.23 14.89 1.46
CA GLU A 119 10.52 15.27 0.87
C GLU A 119 11.04 16.65 1.36
N ASN A 120 10.15 17.49 1.89
CA ASN A 120 10.49 18.81 2.41
C ASN A 120 10.60 18.83 3.95
N ASP A 121 10.34 17.70 4.61
CA ASP A 121 10.38 17.58 6.07
C ASP A 121 11.75 17.09 6.57
N ASP A 122 12.12 17.54 7.77
CA ASP A 122 13.25 16.97 8.50
C ASP A 122 12.94 15.54 8.95
N ALA A 123 13.95 14.65 8.86
CA ALA A 123 13.78 13.23 9.20
C ALA A 123 13.32 13.02 10.66
N ASN A 124 13.80 13.82 11.61
CA ASN A 124 13.38 13.72 13.00
C ASN A 124 11.89 14.06 13.19
N ARG A 125 11.40 15.08 12.48
CA ARG A 125 9.99 15.47 12.53
C ARG A 125 9.09 14.48 11.81
N ALA A 126 9.54 13.90 10.71
CA ALA A 126 8.84 12.82 10.03
C ALA A 126 8.74 11.56 10.89
N LEU A 127 9.79 11.20 11.65
CA LEU A 127 9.76 10.12 12.64
C LEU A 127 8.71 10.37 13.72
N MET A 128 8.72 11.55 14.32
CA MET A 128 7.71 11.93 15.32
C MET A 128 6.30 11.87 14.75
N GLY A 129 6.08 12.44 13.56
CA GLY A 129 4.79 12.44 12.88
C GLY A 129 4.27 11.04 12.57
N SER A 130 5.12 10.14 12.08
CA SER A 130 4.74 8.74 11.81
C SER A 130 4.34 8.00 13.09
N ASN A 131 5.02 8.26 14.20
CA ASN A 131 4.67 7.71 15.51
C ASN A 131 3.33 8.26 16.03
N MET A 132 3.07 9.57 15.85
CA MET A 132 1.81 10.20 16.26
C MET A 132 0.61 9.71 15.44
N MET A 133 0.76 9.41 14.15
CA MET A 133 -0.32 8.84 13.34
C MET A 133 -0.87 7.53 13.90
N ARG A 134 -0.03 6.72 14.53
CA ARG A 134 -0.44 5.47 15.20
C ARG A 134 -1.25 5.68 16.49
N GLN A 135 -1.28 6.89 17.01
CA GLN A 135 -2.02 7.27 18.22
C GLN A 135 -3.32 8.03 17.89
N ALA A 136 -3.69 8.11 16.62
CA ALA A 136 -4.88 8.82 16.17
C ALA A 136 -6.16 8.21 16.78
N VAL A 137 -7.06 9.08 17.22
CA VAL A 137 -8.37 8.69 17.77
C VAL A 137 -9.43 8.87 16.69
N PRO A 138 -10.30 7.88 16.42
CA PRO A 138 -11.41 8.02 15.51
C PRO A 138 -12.34 9.17 15.90
N LEU A 139 -12.69 10.03 14.94
CA LEU A 139 -13.60 11.14 15.15
C LEU A 139 -15.05 10.67 15.13
N LEU A 140 -15.95 11.42 15.77
CA LEU A 140 -17.40 11.16 15.71
C LEU A 140 -17.93 11.19 14.28
N LYS A 141 -17.42 12.10 13.46
CA LYS A 141 -17.68 12.17 12.03
C LYS A 141 -16.34 12.16 11.30
N PRO A 142 -15.97 11.06 10.67
CA PRO A 142 -14.74 10.99 9.89
C PRO A 142 -14.85 11.89 8.65
N GLU A 143 -13.75 12.54 8.31
CA GLU A 143 -13.63 13.40 7.14
C GLU A 143 -12.35 13.03 6.39
N SER A 144 -12.39 13.14 5.06
CA SER A 144 -11.20 12.94 4.24
C SER A 144 -10.23 14.10 4.41
N PRO A 145 -8.90 13.86 4.40
CA PRO A 145 -7.92 14.93 4.49
C PRO A 145 -8.01 15.87 3.28
N LEU A 146 -7.82 17.17 3.49
CA LEU A 146 -7.79 18.16 2.39
C LEU A 146 -6.59 17.95 1.47
N VAL A 147 -5.47 17.54 2.04
CA VAL A 147 -4.24 17.22 1.32
C VAL A 147 -3.86 15.77 1.63
N GLY A 148 -3.80 14.95 0.60
CA GLY A 148 -3.46 13.54 0.71
C GLY A 148 -2.29 13.17 -0.19
N THR A 149 -1.75 11.98 0.00
CA THR A 149 -0.64 11.42 -0.79
C THR A 149 -1.10 10.47 -1.90
N GLY A 150 -2.40 10.16 -1.95
CA GLY A 150 -3.01 9.23 -2.90
C GLY A 150 -2.84 7.74 -2.55
N ILE A 151 -2.34 7.42 -1.35
CA ILE A 151 -2.24 6.05 -0.84
C ILE A 151 -3.33 5.73 0.20
N GLU A 152 -4.11 6.73 0.61
CA GLU A 152 -5.10 6.62 1.69
C GLU A 152 -6.17 5.56 1.38
N SER A 153 -6.67 5.54 0.13
CA SER A 153 -7.68 4.56 -0.31
C SER A 153 -7.15 3.13 -0.24
N ASP A 154 -5.92 2.91 -0.69
CA ASP A 154 -5.28 1.59 -0.69
C ASP A 154 -5.04 1.13 0.74
N VAL A 155 -4.58 2.03 1.62
CA VAL A 155 -4.38 1.76 3.05
C VAL A 155 -5.69 1.41 3.73
N ALA A 156 -6.78 2.13 3.46
CA ALA A 156 -8.10 1.84 4.02
C ALA A 156 -8.61 0.46 3.58
N LEU A 157 -8.40 0.12 2.30
CA LEU A 157 -8.81 -1.16 1.73
C LEU A 157 -8.03 -2.34 2.34
N ASP A 158 -6.70 -2.20 2.44
CA ASP A 158 -5.80 -3.26 2.89
C ASP A 158 -5.74 -3.39 4.42
N SER A 159 -6.17 -2.37 5.16
CA SER A 159 -6.18 -2.38 6.63
C SER A 159 -7.09 -3.45 7.25
N GLY A 160 -8.04 -4.00 6.47
CA GLY A 160 -9.05 -4.94 6.96
C GLY A 160 -10.12 -4.32 7.87
N VAL A 161 -10.14 -2.99 8.00
CA VAL A 161 -11.17 -2.25 8.75
C VAL A 161 -12.46 -2.16 7.94
N THR A 162 -12.35 -2.07 6.63
CA THR A 162 -13.46 -2.12 5.68
C THR A 162 -13.78 -3.57 5.30
N ILE A 163 -15.02 -3.82 4.91
CA ILE A 163 -15.43 -5.13 4.38
C ILE A 163 -15.46 -5.05 2.86
N VAL A 164 -14.69 -5.94 2.24
CA VAL A 164 -14.52 -6.01 0.80
C VAL A 164 -15.20 -7.24 0.24
N ALA A 165 -15.85 -7.11 -0.92
CA ALA A 165 -16.52 -8.21 -1.61
C ALA A 165 -15.50 -9.27 -2.08
N LYS A 166 -15.72 -10.53 -1.72
CA LYS A 166 -14.85 -11.67 -2.10
C LYS A 166 -15.04 -12.08 -3.56
N ARG A 167 -16.22 -11.89 -4.12
CA ARG A 167 -16.58 -12.25 -5.50
C ARG A 167 -17.75 -11.40 -6.01
N ASN A 168 -18.03 -11.50 -7.30
CA ASN A 168 -19.12 -10.78 -7.94
C ASN A 168 -20.48 -11.30 -7.43
N GLY A 169 -21.42 -10.39 -7.19
CA GLY A 169 -22.73 -10.78 -6.68
C GLY A 169 -23.75 -9.65 -6.68
N ILE A 170 -24.92 -9.99 -6.17
CA ILE A 170 -26.04 -9.07 -5.95
C ILE A 170 -26.39 -9.10 -4.46
N VAL A 171 -26.55 -7.94 -3.86
CA VAL A 171 -26.94 -7.81 -2.46
C VAL A 171 -28.40 -8.26 -2.28
N ASP A 172 -28.60 -9.34 -1.54
CA ASP A 172 -29.91 -9.92 -1.33
C ASP A 172 -30.60 -9.34 -0.09
N LYS A 173 -29.87 -9.29 1.04
CA LYS A 173 -30.39 -8.77 2.31
C LYS A 173 -29.34 -8.00 3.08
N ILE A 174 -29.79 -6.99 3.81
CA ILE A 174 -28.95 -6.19 4.70
C ILE A 174 -29.65 -6.09 6.05
N ASP A 175 -28.94 -6.50 7.08
CA ASP A 175 -29.32 -6.33 8.47
C ASP A 175 -28.31 -5.42 9.18
N GLY A 176 -28.63 -4.91 10.36
CA GLY A 176 -27.67 -4.14 11.18
C GLY A 176 -26.38 -4.86 11.55
N LYS A 177 -26.34 -6.21 11.44
CA LYS A 177 -25.20 -7.05 11.80
C LYS A 177 -24.57 -7.81 10.64
N ARG A 178 -25.24 -7.89 9.48
CA ARG A 178 -24.74 -8.69 8.35
C ARG A 178 -25.24 -8.17 7.02
N ILE A 179 -24.49 -8.47 5.98
CA ILE A 179 -24.82 -8.28 4.58
C ILE A 179 -24.81 -9.65 3.92
N VAL A 180 -25.88 -9.99 3.21
CA VAL A 180 -26.03 -11.25 2.47
C VAL A 180 -25.97 -10.96 0.98
N VAL A 181 -25.03 -11.60 0.30
CA VAL A 181 -24.77 -11.42 -1.14
C VAL A 181 -24.95 -12.74 -1.86
N LYS A 182 -25.76 -12.77 -2.90
CA LYS A 182 -25.86 -13.88 -3.84
C LYS A 182 -24.77 -13.75 -4.89
N ALA A 183 -23.88 -14.74 -4.99
CA ALA A 183 -22.86 -14.81 -6.03
C ALA A 183 -23.51 -14.95 -7.41
N THR A 184 -23.03 -14.17 -8.38
CA THR A 184 -23.50 -14.24 -9.79
C THR A 184 -22.84 -15.40 -10.53
N GLU A 185 -21.62 -15.76 -10.13
CA GLU A 185 -20.83 -16.82 -10.73
C GLU A 185 -20.46 -17.83 -9.64
N VAL A 186 -20.99 -19.03 -9.75
CA VAL A 186 -20.60 -20.17 -8.91
C VAL A 186 -19.74 -21.07 -9.80
N THR A 187 -18.44 -20.87 -9.74
CA THR A 187 -17.45 -21.63 -10.53
C THR A 187 -17.21 -23.03 -9.96
N ASP A 188 -17.55 -23.25 -8.71
CA ASP A 188 -17.25 -24.49 -8.01
C ASP A 188 -18.49 -25.00 -7.26
N LEU A 189 -18.94 -26.21 -7.56
CA LEU A 189 -20.11 -26.83 -6.92
C LEU A 189 -19.93 -27.06 -5.40
N SER A 190 -18.69 -26.99 -4.92
CA SER A 190 -18.37 -27.09 -3.48
C SER A 190 -18.55 -25.78 -2.72
N GLN A 191 -18.67 -24.64 -3.43
CA GLN A 191 -18.81 -23.32 -2.82
C GLN A 191 -20.29 -22.92 -2.67
N SER A 192 -20.63 -22.34 -1.52
CA SER A 192 -21.96 -21.74 -1.32
C SER A 192 -22.26 -20.67 -2.36
N ALA A 193 -23.47 -20.66 -2.88
CA ALA A 193 -23.97 -19.60 -3.78
C ALA A 193 -24.22 -18.26 -3.04
N VAL A 194 -24.04 -18.24 -1.72
CA VAL A 194 -24.33 -17.07 -0.88
C VAL A 194 -23.13 -16.77 0.01
N ASP A 195 -22.73 -15.52 0.02
CA ASP A 195 -21.71 -14.98 0.93
C ASP A 195 -22.38 -14.16 2.04
N ILE A 196 -21.99 -14.43 3.28
CA ILE A 196 -22.47 -13.71 4.45
C ILE A 196 -21.31 -12.93 5.04
N TYR A 197 -21.45 -11.59 5.08
CA TYR A 197 -20.48 -10.68 5.67
C TYR A 197 -21.03 -10.18 7.00
N ASN A 198 -20.38 -10.55 8.11
CA ASN A 198 -20.75 -10.10 9.44
C ASN A 198 -20.10 -8.75 9.75
N LEU A 199 -20.89 -7.80 10.26
CA LEU A 199 -20.47 -6.47 10.62
C LEU A 199 -20.11 -6.40 12.11
N SER A 200 -18.98 -5.79 12.44
CA SER A 200 -18.63 -5.44 13.81
C SER A 200 -19.46 -4.24 14.27
N LYS A 201 -20.30 -4.43 15.27
CA LYS A 201 -21.21 -3.39 15.77
C LYS A 201 -20.89 -3.03 17.20
N PHE A 202 -20.58 -1.73 17.43
CA PHE A 202 -20.40 -1.13 18.75
C PHE A 202 -19.46 -1.91 19.66
N GLN A 203 -18.37 -2.43 19.10
CA GLN A 203 -17.37 -3.13 19.88
C GLN A 203 -16.36 -2.14 20.47
N ARG A 204 -15.87 -2.44 21.66
CA ARG A 204 -14.83 -1.66 22.30
C ARG A 204 -13.46 -2.05 21.74
N SER A 205 -12.66 -1.07 21.31
CA SER A 205 -11.25 -1.28 20.98
C SER A 205 -10.36 -1.33 22.23
N ASN A 206 -9.11 -1.76 22.08
CA ASN A 206 -8.13 -1.75 23.17
C ASN A 206 -7.86 -0.35 23.74
N GLN A 207 -8.06 0.69 22.92
CA GLN A 207 -7.89 2.11 23.30
C GLN A 207 -9.18 2.76 23.82
N ASN A 208 -10.21 1.96 24.18
CA ASN A 208 -11.54 2.44 24.61
C ASN A 208 -12.31 3.26 23.56
N THR A 209 -12.02 3.06 22.27
CA THR A 209 -12.77 3.66 21.16
C THR A 209 -13.84 2.71 20.66
N CYS A 210 -14.87 3.24 19.98
CA CYS A 210 -15.96 2.44 19.42
C CYS A 210 -15.64 1.95 18.01
N ILE A 211 -15.62 0.65 17.82
CA ILE A 211 -15.54 0.02 16.50
C ILE A 211 -16.98 -0.26 16.03
N ASN A 212 -17.39 0.39 14.96
CA ASN A 212 -18.71 0.22 14.38
C ASN A 212 -18.62 0.27 12.85
N GLN A 213 -19.00 -0.82 12.19
CA GLN A 213 -19.05 -0.90 10.74
C GLN A 213 -20.45 -0.56 10.23
N LYS A 214 -20.51 0.19 9.13
CA LYS A 214 -21.76 0.63 8.50
C LYS A 214 -21.82 0.11 7.06
N PRO A 215 -22.95 -0.50 6.62
CA PRO A 215 -23.12 -0.90 5.24
C PRO A 215 -23.18 0.35 4.33
N LEU A 216 -22.51 0.28 3.18
CA LEU A 216 -22.51 1.32 2.13
C LEU A 216 -23.46 0.96 0.99
N VAL A 217 -23.75 -0.33 0.83
CA VAL A 217 -24.57 -0.87 -0.25
C VAL A 217 -26.05 -0.95 0.15
N LYS A 218 -26.93 -1.03 -0.85
CA LYS A 218 -28.37 -1.23 -0.69
C LYS A 218 -28.79 -2.60 -1.22
N VAL A 219 -29.97 -3.10 -0.81
CA VAL A 219 -30.53 -4.33 -1.34
C VAL A 219 -30.78 -4.17 -2.84
N GLY A 220 -30.32 -5.13 -3.64
CA GLY A 220 -30.40 -5.13 -5.10
C GLY A 220 -29.17 -4.57 -5.81
N ASP A 221 -28.21 -3.98 -5.11
CA ASP A 221 -26.99 -3.48 -5.71
C ASP A 221 -26.13 -4.61 -6.28
N LYS A 222 -25.56 -4.38 -7.46
CA LYS A 222 -24.56 -5.25 -8.07
C LYS A 222 -23.18 -4.87 -7.57
N ILE A 223 -22.46 -5.83 -7.01
CA ILE A 223 -21.11 -5.66 -6.50
C ILE A 223 -20.10 -6.50 -7.29
N LYS A 224 -18.90 -6.00 -7.43
CA LYS A 224 -17.76 -6.70 -8.03
C LYS A 224 -16.79 -7.16 -6.95
N LYS A 225 -15.99 -8.17 -7.26
CA LYS A 225 -14.88 -8.57 -6.41
C LYS A 225 -13.94 -7.39 -6.18
N GLY A 226 -13.66 -7.08 -4.91
CA GLY A 226 -12.82 -5.96 -4.52
C GLY A 226 -13.57 -4.69 -4.14
N ASP A 227 -14.89 -4.60 -4.38
CA ASP A 227 -15.68 -3.44 -3.96
C ASP A 227 -15.84 -3.38 -2.43
N ILE A 228 -15.79 -2.18 -1.86
CA ILE A 228 -16.03 -1.94 -0.45
C ILE A 228 -17.53 -1.96 -0.21
N ILE A 229 -18.01 -2.89 0.63
CA ILE A 229 -19.43 -3.07 0.94
C ILE A 229 -19.82 -2.51 2.30
N ALA A 230 -18.86 -2.35 3.21
CA ALA A 230 -19.10 -1.71 4.50
C ALA A 230 -17.87 -0.89 4.94
N ASP A 231 -18.17 0.27 5.51
CA ASP A 231 -17.18 1.18 6.07
C ASP A 231 -16.75 0.77 7.47
N GLY A 232 -15.52 1.15 7.82
CA GLY A 232 -14.97 0.98 9.15
C GLY A 232 -15.19 2.19 10.06
N PRO A 233 -14.61 2.18 11.27
CA PRO A 233 -14.82 3.25 12.26
C PRO A 233 -14.20 4.59 11.87
N ALA A 234 -13.18 4.61 11.03
CA ALA A 234 -12.43 5.81 10.65
C ALA A 234 -12.30 6.00 9.11
N THR A 235 -13.07 5.25 8.35
CA THR A 235 -13.10 5.34 6.88
C THR A 235 -14.35 6.07 6.41
N LYS A 236 -14.22 6.78 5.25
CA LYS A 236 -15.32 7.48 4.60
C LYS A 236 -15.10 7.51 3.09
#